data_c837204e151b41e82a8dfef6e8bf6e1d
#
_entry.id   c837204e151b41e82a8dfef6e8bf6e1d
#
_cell.length_a   1.000
_cell.length_b   1.000
_cell.length_c   1.000
_cell.angle_alpha   90.00
_cell.angle_beta   90.00
_cell.angle_gamma   90.00
#
_symmetry.space_group_name_H-M   'P 1'
#
loop_
_entity.id
_entity.type
_entity.pdbx_description
1 polymer ?
#
loop_
_entity_poly.entity_id
_entity_poly.type
_entity_poly.pdbx_seq_one_letter_code
_entity_poly.pdbx_strand_id
1 'polypeptide(L)'
;IELMPIGFGTAMRRVSPDDILSALRERWPDLAPTDERRGNGPAHYYKSDLLLGRIGFIDAVSHKFCADCNRVRLTSTGQLKPCLCYADSADLRTLIRGGCTDDELREALKISIYNKPRAHCFDTDAAVTERHAMSQIGG
;
A
#
# COMPACT_ATOMS: atom_id res chain seq x y z
N ILE A 1 1.33 0.55 10.67
CA ILE A 1 1.70 0.65 9.24
C ILE A 1 3.12 1.20 9.17
N GLU A 2 3.99 0.50 8.45
CA GLU A 2 5.34 0.96 8.19
C GLU A 2 5.32 2.26 7.35
N LEU A 3 6.20 3.20 7.70
CA LEU A 3 6.31 4.48 7.00
C LEU A 3 6.89 4.28 5.60
N MET A 4 6.14 4.69 4.59
CA MET A 4 6.57 4.66 3.19
C MET A 4 7.29 5.96 2.82
N PRO A 5 8.35 5.93 1.99
CA PRO A 5 9.08 7.10 1.53
C PRO A 5 8.32 7.85 0.40
N ILE A 6 7.13 8.36 0.72
CA ILE A 6 6.26 9.14 -0.17
C ILE A 6 5.90 10.45 0.50
N GLY A 7 5.96 11.56 -0.24
CA GLY A 7 5.63 12.88 0.27
C GLY A 7 6.44 13.21 1.52
N PHE A 8 5.77 13.58 2.60
CA PHE A 8 6.44 13.90 3.88
C PHE A 8 7.19 12.73 4.50
N GLY A 9 6.84 11.48 4.14
CA GLY A 9 7.50 10.28 4.65
C GLY A 9 8.97 10.16 4.27
N THR A 10 9.41 10.84 3.21
CA THR A 10 10.82 10.85 2.77
C THR A 10 11.76 11.51 3.77
N ALA A 11 11.27 12.49 4.54
CA ALA A 11 12.04 13.24 5.52
C ALA A 11 11.92 12.68 6.95
N MET A 12 11.09 11.66 7.16
CA MET A 12 10.83 11.11 8.48
C MET A 12 11.68 9.88 8.77
N ARG A 13 12.09 9.73 10.04
CA ARG A 13 12.79 8.52 10.48
C ARG A 13 11.83 7.34 10.51
N ARG A 14 12.16 6.28 9.80
CA ARG A 14 11.45 4.98 9.89
C ARG A 14 11.87 4.22 11.14
N VAL A 15 10.90 3.52 11.72
CA VAL A 15 11.11 2.48 12.72
C VAL A 15 10.71 1.17 12.05
N SER A 16 11.54 0.16 12.13
CA SER A 16 11.25 -1.12 11.49
C SER A 16 10.12 -1.86 12.22
N PRO A 17 9.29 -2.63 11.51
CA PRO A 17 8.30 -3.51 12.15
C PRO A 17 8.92 -4.48 13.15
N ASP A 18 10.12 -4.97 12.87
CA ASP A 18 10.83 -5.91 13.74
C ASP A 18 11.27 -5.26 15.05
N ASP A 19 11.74 -3.99 15.03
CA ASP A 19 12.07 -3.23 16.24
C ASP A 19 10.80 -2.98 17.09
N ILE A 20 9.69 -2.63 16.42
CA ILE A 20 8.40 -2.45 17.11
C ILE A 20 7.95 -3.78 17.73
N LEU A 21 8.02 -4.87 16.99
CA LEU A 21 7.63 -6.19 17.47
C LEU A 21 8.50 -6.63 18.66
N SER A 22 9.81 -6.36 18.62
CA SER A 22 10.73 -6.65 19.70
C SER A 22 10.35 -5.88 20.98
N ALA A 23 10.11 -4.58 20.86
CA ALA A 23 9.68 -3.75 22.00
C ALA A 23 8.31 -4.20 22.56
N LEU A 24 7.38 -4.64 21.69
CA LEU A 24 6.10 -5.18 22.13
C LEU A 24 6.26 -6.49 22.88
N ARG A 25 7.19 -7.36 22.49
CA ARG A 25 7.48 -8.64 23.18
C ARG A 25 8.12 -8.46 24.53
N GLU A 26 8.81 -7.36 24.78
CA GLU A 26 9.28 -7.02 26.14
C GLU A 26 8.08 -6.83 27.09
N ARG A 27 6.98 -6.28 26.60
CA ARG A 27 5.75 -6.04 27.39
C ARG A 27 4.80 -7.23 27.41
N TRP A 28 4.74 -7.98 26.30
CA TRP A 28 3.90 -9.16 26.09
C TRP A 28 4.75 -10.31 25.55
N PRO A 29 5.44 -11.06 26.44
CA PRO A 29 6.38 -12.11 26.04
C PRO A 29 5.75 -13.27 25.26
N ASP A 30 4.44 -13.48 25.44
CA ASP A 30 3.61 -14.48 24.75
C ASP A 30 3.08 -13.99 23.38
N LEU A 31 3.47 -12.78 22.95
CA LEU A 31 2.99 -12.21 21.69
C LEU A 31 3.44 -13.05 20.49
N ALA A 32 2.52 -13.74 19.87
CA ALA A 32 2.75 -14.68 18.78
C ALA A 32 1.91 -14.34 17.53
N PRO A 33 2.39 -14.70 16.35
CA PRO A 33 1.61 -14.54 15.11
C PRO A 33 0.33 -15.38 15.16
N THR A 34 -0.69 -14.92 14.47
CA THR A 34 -1.96 -15.62 14.32
C THR A 34 -2.40 -15.61 12.87
N ASP A 35 -3.00 -16.72 12.41
CA ASP A 35 -3.57 -16.84 11.05
C ASP A 35 -4.94 -16.15 10.91
N GLU A 36 -5.42 -15.50 11.96
CA GLU A 36 -6.69 -14.77 11.95
C GLU A 36 -6.63 -13.61 10.96
N ARG A 37 -7.41 -13.70 9.88
CA ARG A 37 -7.55 -12.63 8.90
C ARG A 37 -8.72 -11.73 9.24
N ARG A 38 -8.49 -10.40 9.18
CA ARG A 38 -9.54 -9.38 9.36
C ARG A 38 -9.63 -8.53 8.10
N GLY A 39 -10.67 -8.79 7.34
CA GLY A 39 -10.89 -8.13 6.06
C GLY A 39 -9.92 -8.61 4.96
N ASN A 40 -9.86 -7.84 3.87
CA ASN A 40 -9.08 -8.18 2.66
C ASN A 40 -7.80 -7.31 2.53
N GLY A 41 -7.26 -6.88 3.66
CA GLY A 41 -6.04 -6.07 3.72
C GLY A 41 -4.76 -6.91 3.83
N PRO A 42 -3.59 -6.28 3.64
CA PRO A 42 -2.29 -6.94 3.72
C PRO A 42 -1.77 -7.08 5.16
N ALA A 43 -2.59 -6.74 6.16
CA ALA A 43 -2.16 -6.82 7.55
C ALA A 43 -2.00 -8.27 8.00
N HIS A 44 -0.90 -8.57 8.65
CA HIS A 44 -0.70 -9.77 9.45
C HIS A 44 -0.83 -9.41 10.94
N TYR A 45 -1.29 -10.37 11.75
CA TYR A 45 -1.72 -10.09 13.10
C TYR A 45 -0.94 -10.90 14.13
N TYR A 46 -0.77 -10.30 15.31
CA TYR A 46 -0.21 -10.92 16.51
C TYR A 46 -1.24 -10.90 17.64
N LYS A 47 -1.20 -11.95 18.45
CA LYS A 47 -2.06 -12.15 19.61
C LYS A 47 -1.22 -12.42 20.85
N SER A 48 -1.67 -11.96 21.99
CA SER A 48 -1.23 -12.32 23.33
C SER A 48 -2.47 -12.62 24.16
N ASP A 49 -2.37 -13.54 25.11
CA ASP A 49 -3.49 -13.84 26.03
C ASP A 49 -3.75 -12.69 27.01
N LEU A 50 -2.79 -11.78 27.16
CA LEU A 50 -2.90 -10.56 27.95
C LEU A 50 -3.54 -9.40 27.21
N LEU A 51 -3.89 -9.56 25.94
CA LEU A 51 -4.50 -8.53 25.11
C LEU A 51 -5.94 -8.90 24.74
N LEU A 52 -6.88 -7.98 24.96
CA LEU A 52 -8.28 -8.14 24.51
C LEU A 52 -8.41 -8.09 22.98
N GLY A 53 -7.44 -7.49 22.28
CA GLY A 53 -7.44 -7.29 20.83
C GLY A 53 -6.33 -8.05 20.12
N ARG A 54 -5.99 -7.55 18.95
CA ARG A 54 -4.88 -8.01 18.12
C ARG A 54 -4.02 -6.82 17.73
N ILE A 55 -2.74 -7.04 17.54
CA ILE A 55 -1.82 -6.06 16.98
C ILE A 55 -1.60 -6.44 15.52
N GLY A 56 -1.94 -5.54 14.59
CA GLY A 56 -1.78 -5.77 13.16
C GLY A 56 -0.63 -4.94 12.60
N PHE A 57 0.20 -5.57 11.77
CA PHE A 57 1.26 -4.90 11.04
C PHE A 57 0.95 -4.86 9.55
N ILE A 58 1.29 -3.76 8.90
CA ILE A 58 1.33 -3.61 7.45
C ILE A 58 2.74 -3.17 7.09
N ASP A 59 3.55 -4.13 6.67
CA ASP A 59 4.97 -3.94 6.39
C ASP A 59 5.14 -3.58 4.92
N ALA A 60 4.90 -2.30 4.63
CA ALA A 60 4.83 -1.83 3.25
C ALA A 60 6.21 -1.76 2.56
N VAL A 61 7.29 -1.80 3.31
CA VAL A 61 8.66 -1.67 2.80
C VAL A 61 9.51 -2.90 3.15
N SER A 62 9.56 -3.27 4.44
CA SER A 62 10.46 -4.32 4.94
C SER A 62 10.04 -5.73 4.52
N HIS A 63 8.74 -6.04 4.58
CA HIS A 63 8.18 -7.34 4.22
C HIS A 63 7.14 -7.16 3.10
N LYS A 64 7.63 -6.98 1.88
CA LYS A 64 6.81 -6.66 0.70
C LYS A 64 5.68 -7.66 0.50
N PHE A 65 4.44 -7.18 0.50
CA PHE A 65 3.24 -7.97 0.15
C PHE A 65 2.78 -7.75 -1.31
N CYS A 66 3.69 -7.31 -2.19
CA CYS A 66 3.36 -6.94 -3.57
C CYS A 66 2.75 -8.09 -4.38
N ALA A 67 3.19 -9.33 -4.14
CA ALA A 67 2.66 -10.51 -4.82
C ALA A 67 1.15 -10.71 -4.58
N ASP A 68 0.68 -10.37 -3.38
CA ASP A 68 -0.72 -10.50 -2.96
C ASP A 68 -1.47 -9.16 -3.01
N CYS A 69 -0.84 -8.11 -3.57
CA CYS A 69 -1.41 -6.77 -3.56
C CYS A 69 -2.53 -6.63 -4.60
N ASN A 70 -3.77 -6.61 -4.14
CA ASN A 70 -4.98 -6.42 -4.94
C ASN A 70 -5.42 -4.94 -5.08
N ARG A 71 -4.57 -3.97 -4.76
CA ARG A 71 -4.97 -2.56 -4.66
C ARG A 71 -4.66 -1.76 -5.90
N VAL A 72 -5.62 -0.96 -6.28
CA VAL A 72 -5.50 0.17 -7.19
C VAL A 72 -6.10 1.41 -6.51
N ARG A 73 -5.77 2.59 -6.95
CA ARG A 73 -6.28 3.84 -6.40
C ARG A 73 -6.82 4.72 -7.50
N LEU A 74 -7.97 5.31 -7.25
CA LEU A 74 -8.52 6.38 -8.08
C LEU A 74 -8.31 7.69 -7.33
N THR A 75 -7.59 8.62 -7.96
CA THR A 75 -7.39 9.95 -7.38
C THR A 75 -8.62 10.83 -7.57
N SER A 76 -8.73 11.91 -6.80
CA SER A 76 -9.78 12.92 -6.96
C SER A 76 -9.76 13.63 -8.33
N THR A 77 -8.63 13.56 -9.02
CA THR A 77 -8.45 14.11 -10.38
C THR A 77 -8.78 13.11 -11.47
N GLY A 78 -9.22 11.88 -11.13
CA GLY A 78 -9.62 10.86 -12.08
C GLY A 78 -8.49 10.05 -12.70
N GLN A 79 -7.32 10.01 -12.02
CA GLN A 79 -6.19 9.17 -12.40
C GLN A 79 -6.28 7.83 -11.70
N LEU A 80 -6.24 6.72 -12.44
CA LEU A 80 -6.15 5.38 -11.88
C LEU A 80 -4.67 5.00 -11.70
N LYS A 81 -4.25 4.82 -10.45
CA LYS A 81 -2.89 4.43 -10.07
C LYS A 81 -2.83 2.95 -9.69
N PRO A 82 -2.08 2.13 -10.42
CA PRO A 82 -1.93 0.71 -10.09
C PRO A 82 -1.00 0.45 -8.90
N CYS A 83 -0.08 1.38 -8.60
CA CYS A 83 0.86 1.29 -7.49
C CYS A 83 1.14 2.66 -6.88
N LEU A 84 1.43 2.69 -5.57
CA LEU A 84 1.79 3.93 -4.86
C LEU A 84 3.21 4.41 -5.18
N CYS A 85 4.12 3.50 -5.49
CA CYS A 85 5.54 3.81 -5.69
C CYS A 85 5.81 4.62 -6.96
N TYR A 86 4.94 4.47 -7.96
CA TYR A 86 5.17 5.01 -9.29
C TYR A 86 4.18 6.11 -9.66
N ALA A 87 4.65 7.10 -10.44
CA ALA A 87 3.81 8.17 -10.95
C ALA A 87 2.82 7.69 -12.03
N ASP A 88 3.13 6.55 -12.69
CA ASP A 88 2.32 5.99 -13.77
C ASP A 88 0.87 5.82 -13.37
N SER A 89 -0.01 6.31 -14.23
CA SER A 89 -1.46 6.27 -14.03
C SER A 89 -2.20 6.28 -15.38
N ALA A 90 -3.44 5.79 -15.37
CA ALA A 90 -4.35 5.93 -16.51
C ALA A 90 -5.29 7.11 -16.26
N ASP A 91 -5.40 8.04 -17.22
CA ASP A 91 -6.29 9.19 -17.15
C ASP A 91 -7.71 8.80 -17.55
N LEU A 92 -8.47 8.29 -16.58
CA LEU A 92 -9.88 7.93 -16.79
C LEU A 92 -10.78 9.14 -16.95
N ARG A 93 -10.41 10.28 -16.35
CA ARG A 93 -11.19 11.50 -16.45
C ARG A 93 -11.26 12.00 -17.89
N THR A 94 -10.11 12.10 -18.57
CA THR A 94 -10.06 12.55 -19.96
C THR A 94 -10.80 11.55 -20.86
N LEU A 95 -10.64 10.26 -20.63
CA LEU A 95 -11.33 9.22 -21.37
C LEU A 95 -12.86 9.35 -21.25
N ILE A 96 -13.38 9.44 -20.04
CA ILE A 96 -14.83 9.56 -19.78
C ILE A 96 -15.40 10.88 -20.35
N ARG A 97 -14.70 11.99 -20.16
CA ARG A 97 -15.13 13.30 -20.66
C ARG A 97 -15.03 13.42 -22.19
N GLY A 98 -14.18 12.62 -22.80
CA GLY A 98 -14.09 12.47 -24.25
C GLY A 98 -15.23 11.67 -24.86
N GLY A 99 -16.14 11.13 -24.05
CA GLY A 99 -17.30 10.38 -24.51
C GLY A 99 -16.99 8.92 -24.86
N CYS A 100 -16.01 8.31 -24.17
CA CYS A 100 -15.71 6.89 -24.38
C CYS A 100 -16.93 6.00 -24.10
N THR A 101 -16.97 4.86 -24.75
CA THR A 101 -17.92 3.80 -24.47
C THR A 101 -17.53 3.04 -23.18
N ASP A 102 -18.46 2.31 -22.60
CA ASP A 102 -18.21 1.44 -21.43
C ASP A 102 -17.17 0.36 -21.75
N ASP A 103 -17.10 -0.11 -22.99
CA ASP A 103 -16.12 -1.11 -23.40
C ASP A 103 -14.71 -0.52 -23.48
N GLU A 104 -14.55 0.69 -23.99
CA GLU A 104 -13.27 1.42 -23.99
C GLU A 104 -12.80 1.72 -22.56
N LEU A 105 -13.70 2.14 -21.67
CA LEU A 105 -13.39 2.35 -20.26
C LEU A 105 -12.97 1.05 -19.57
N ARG A 106 -13.68 -0.05 -19.82
CA ARG A 106 -13.37 -1.38 -19.28
C ARG A 106 -12.00 -1.86 -19.74
N GLU A 107 -11.66 -1.63 -21.00
CA GLU A 107 -10.36 -2.01 -21.55
C GLU A 107 -9.23 -1.17 -20.95
N ALA A 108 -9.41 0.14 -20.78
CA ALA A 108 -8.44 1.01 -20.11
C ALA A 108 -8.15 0.56 -18.65
N LEU A 109 -9.21 0.19 -17.93
CA LEU A 109 -9.09 -0.37 -16.58
C LEU A 109 -8.30 -1.69 -16.56
N LYS A 110 -8.63 -2.63 -17.48
CA LYS A 110 -7.92 -3.91 -17.59
C LYS A 110 -6.44 -3.70 -17.91
N ILE A 111 -6.11 -2.87 -18.89
CA ILE A 111 -4.73 -2.56 -19.27
C ILE A 111 -3.96 -1.99 -18.09
N SER A 112 -4.54 -1.04 -17.36
CA SER A 112 -3.90 -0.43 -16.20
C SER A 112 -3.63 -1.44 -15.09
N ILE A 113 -4.58 -2.34 -14.82
CA ILE A 113 -4.45 -3.38 -13.79
C ILE A 113 -3.44 -4.45 -14.23
N TYR A 114 -3.50 -4.88 -15.50
CA TYR A 114 -2.60 -5.89 -16.04
C TYR A 114 -1.13 -5.43 -16.03
N ASN A 115 -0.91 -4.15 -16.32
CA ASN A 115 0.43 -3.53 -16.33
C ASN A 115 0.90 -3.10 -14.92
N LYS A 116 0.18 -3.48 -13.88
CA LYS A 116 0.61 -3.20 -12.50
C LYS A 116 2.02 -3.76 -12.25
N PRO A 117 2.94 -2.94 -11.71
CA PRO A 117 4.28 -3.42 -11.37
C PRO A 117 4.25 -4.62 -10.42
N ARG A 118 5.14 -5.59 -10.65
CA ARG A 118 5.25 -6.78 -9.78
C ARG A 118 5.62 -6.46 -8.35
N ALA A 119 6.40 -5.39 -8.16
CA ALA A 119 6.84 -4.93 -6.86
C ALA A 119 7.00 -3.41 -6.84
N HIS A 120 6.91 -2.82 -5.64
CA HIS A 120 7.34 -1.45 -5.42
C HIS A 120 8.87 -1.35 -5.33
N CYS A 121 9.39 -0.11 -5.37
CA CYS A 121 10.81 0.22 -5.34
C CYS A 121 11.21 1.04 -4.10
N PHE A 122 10.47 0.94 -3.00
CA PHE A 122 10.71 1.74 -1.79
C PHE A 122 12.04 1.44 -1.07
N ASP A 123 12.71 0.37 -1.44
CA ASP A 123 14.07 0.01 -1.02
C ASP A 123 15.16 0.79 -1.78
N THR A 124 14.79 1.46 -2.87
CA THR A 124 15.69 2.27 -3.69
C THR A 124 15.06 3.65 -3.88
N ASP A 125 15.39 4.60 -3.04
CA ASP A 125 14.77 5.94 -3.03
C ASP A 125 14.82 6.64 -4.40
N ALA A 126 15.88 6.42 -5.18
CA ALA A 126 16.04 6.98 -6.52
C ALA A 126 15.02 6.43 -7.55
N ALA A 127 14.41 5.27 -7.29
CA ALA A 127 13.45 4.64 -8.19
C ALA A 127 11.99 4.99 -7.89
N VAL A 128 11.72 5.66 -6.76
CA VAL A 128 10.38 6.17 -6.42
C VAL A 128 10.07 7.37 -7.30
N THR A 129 9.12 7.21 -8.22
CA THR A 129 8.73 8.29 -9.15
C THR A 129 7.51 9.09 -8.70
N GLU A 130 6.77 8.60 -7.68
CA GLU A 130 5.65 9.34 -7.11
C GLU A 130 6.12 10.62 -6.40
N ARG A 131 5.51 11.73 -6.73
CA ARG A 131 5.85 13.07 -6.19
C ARG A 131 4.73 13.68 -5.34
N HIS A 132 3.53 13.14 -5.43
CA HIS A 132 2.39 13.65 -4.68
C HIS A 132 2.41 13.15 -3.24
N ALA A 133 1.82 13.93 -2.34
CA ALA A 133 1.56 13.49 -0.97
C ALA A 133 0.47 12.42 -0.95
N MET A 134 0.45 11.58 0.10
CA MET A 134 -0.54 10.52 0.27
C MET A 134 -1.98 11.04 0.17
N SER A 135 -2.27 12.22 0.71
CA SER A 135 -3.59 12.87 0.64
C SER A 135 -4.04 13.23 -0.79
N GLN A 136 -3.10 13.34 -1.74
CA GLN A 136 -3.39 13.68 -3.13
C GLN A 136 -3.62 12.46 -4.02
N ILE A 137 -3.20 11.29 -3.58
CA ILE A 137 -3.24 10.03 -4.32
C ILE A 137 -4.25 9.03 -3.77
N GLY A 138 -5.24 9.51 -3.03
CA GLY A 138 -6.33 8.68 -2.50
C GLY A 138 -5.92 7.86 -1.27
N GLY A 139 -5.13 8.45 -0.39
CA GLY A 139 -4.73 7.88 0.90
C GLY A 139 -5.31 8.64 2.07
#